data_187ed67f836b87d4f7c6b033597ebecd
#
_entry.id   187ed67f836b87d4f7c6b033597ebecd
#
_cell.length_a   1.000
_cell.length_b   1.000
_cell.length_c   1.000
_cell.angle_alpha   90.00
_cell.angle_beta   90.00
_cell.angle_gamma   90.00
#
_symmetry.space_group_name_H-M   'P 1'
#
loop_
_entity.id
_entity.type
_entity.pdbx_description
1 polymer ?
#
loop_
_entity_poly.entity_id
_entity_poly.type
_entity_poly.pdbx_seq_one_letter_code
_entity_poly.pdbx_strand_id
1 'polypeptide(L)'
;MNNEEALDQALVWVNNISKKKLLGSLPCLKASLFAMQVTPKVPTGENDNPFLAELEANMRETLSWIANYSGIYISYSLSSTSQAMKVEPYLIAPAEKGNYVEVIHNNVYGTTHHGAALMNGTNHLYLAFNEHKTPQLALFHISLKLPMYDRPPFLRGVYTCFDYNYNPIARRILFVKVSESVARDEFMKLKGQLKTYDQLDEKEKRYYQYTCQPEDIIRICNIPSPTMTEEDLDMEKKLLTISK
;
A
#
# COMPACT_ATOMS: atom_id res chain seq x y z
N MET A 1 25.73 -13.17 -6.53
CA MET A 1 24.87 -14.32 -6.15
C MET A 1 24.82 -15.23 -7.36
N ASN A 2 25.28 -16.47 -7.26
CA ASN A 2 25.18 -17.40 -8.38
C ASN A 2 23.74 -17.95 -8.46
N ASN A 3 23.40 -18.57 -9.60
CA ASN A 3 22.03 -19.04 -9.83
C ASN A 3 21.60 -20.15 -8.84
N GLU A 4 22.55 -20.85 -8.22
CA GLU A 4 22.26 -21.85 -7.20
C GLU A 4 21.85 -21.23 -5.86
N GLU A 5 22.52 -20.15 -5.44
CA GLU A 5 22.16 -19.42 -4.22
C GLU A 5 20.79 -18.76 -4.33
N ALA A 6 20.43 -18.23 -5.51
CA ALA A 6 19.10 -17.69 -5.77
C ALA A 6 18.02 -18.78 -5.72
N LEU A 7 18.33 -19.97 -6.22
CA LEU A 7 17.42 -21.12 -6.18
C LEU A 7 17.26 -21.65 -4.74
N ASP A 8 18.34 -21.70 -3.97
CA ASP A 8 18.29 -22.11 -2.57
C ASP A 8 17.46 -21.14 -1.71
N GLN A 9 17.59 -19.83 -1.95
CA GLN A 9 16.73 -18.85 -1.30
C GLN A 9 15.25 -18.98 -1.70
N ALA A 10 14.96 -19.23 -2.96
CA ALA A 10 13.59 -19.47 -3.43
C ALA A 10 12.99 -20.75 -2.83
N LEU A 11 13.80 -21.80 -2.63
CA LEU A 11 13.37 -23.08 -2.06
C LEU A 11 13.13 -23.04 -0.54
N VAL A 12 13.77 -22.12 0.19
CA VAL A 12 13.45 -21.86 1.61
C VAL A 12 12.01 -21.35 1.75
N TRP A 13 11.47 -20.70 0.71
CA TRP A 13 10.09 -20.19 0.69
C TRP A 13 9.05 -21.26 0.34
N VAL A 14 9.45 -22.32 -0.34
CA VAL A 14 8.57 -23.43 -0.70
C VAL A 14 8.71 -24.53 0.35
N ASN A 15 7.97 -24.43 1.43
CA ASN A 15 7.96 -25.35 2.57
C ASN A 15 8.29 -26.80 2.22
N ASN A 16 9.40 -27.31 2.77
CA ASN A 16 9.79 -28.72 2.87
C ASN A 16 10.02 -29.53 1.56
N ILE A 17 10.07 -28.90 0.41
CA ILE A 17 10.46 -29.58 -0.81
C ILE A 17 11.97 -29.44 -0.98
N SER A 18 12.73 -30.55 -0.92
CA SER A 18 14.15 -30.47 -1.17
C SER A 18 14.44 -30.03 -2.62
N LYS A 19 15.46 -29.20 -2.83
CA LYS A 19 15.96 -28.75 -4.15
C LYS A 19 16.08 -29.93 -5.14
N LYS A 20 16.63 -31.06 -4.68
CA LYS A 20 16.83 -32.28 -5.47
C LYS A 20 15.51 -32.86 -5.94
N LYS A 21 14.47 -32.88 -5.09
CA LYS A 21 13.14 -33.40 -5.42
C LYS A 21 12.41 -32.50 -6.40
N LEU A 22 12.50 -31.16 -6.20
CA LEU A 22 11.90 -30.18 -7.09
C LEU A 22 12.52 -30.23 -8.50
N LEU A 23 13.83 -30.23 -8.61
CA LEU A 23 14.56 -30.28 -9.88
C LEU A 23 14.41 -31.63 -10.60
N GLY A 24 14.21 -32.73 -9.85
CA GLY A 24 13.96 -34.07 -10.41
C GLY A 24 12.52 -34.23 -10.94
N SER A 25 11.55 -33.58 -10.29
CA SER A 25 10.12 -33.69 -10.68
C SER A 25 9.72 -32.74 -11.80
N LEU A 26 10.44 -31.61 -11.97
CA LEU A 26 10.10 -30.55 -12.92
C LEU A 26 11.32 -30.10 -13.73
N PRO A 27 11.82 -30.94 -14.64
CA PRO A 27 13.01 -30.61 -15.43
C PRO A 27 12.84 -29.36 -16.30
N CYS A 28 11.60 -29.00 -16.68
CA CYS A 28 11.29 -27.76 -17.40
C CYS A 28 11.39 -26.50 -16.54
N LEU A 29 11.28 -26.63 -15.20
CA LEU A 29 11.34 -25.48 -14.29
C LEU A 29 12.73 -24.80 -14.34
N LYS A 30 13.77 -25.59 -14.51
CA LYS A 30 15.15 -25.09 -14.61
C LYS A 30 15.34 -24.19 -15.83
N ALA A 31 14.81 -24.59 -16.98
CA ALA A 31 14.87 -23.79 -18.21
C ALA A 31 14.04 -22.50 -18.11
N SER A 32 12.85 -22.56 -17.52
CA SER A 32 11.97 -21.40 -17.35
C SER A 32 12.52 -20.39 -16.33
N LEU A 33 13.10 -20.85 -15.22
CA LEU A 33 13.73 -19.95 -14.23
C LEU A 33 14.96 -19.23 -14.81
N PHE A 34 15.71 -19.89 -15.69
CA PHE A 34 16.86 -19.27 -16.36
C PHE A 34 16.48 -18.41 -17.57
N ALA A 35 15.35 -18.70 -18.23
CA ALA A 35 14.80 -17.87 -19.28
C ALA A 35 14.18 -16.56 -18.74
N MET A 36 13.86 -16.51 -17.46
CA MET A 36 13.38 -15.32 -16.77
C MET A 36 14.48 -14.30 -16.39
N GLN A 37 15.71 -14.45 -16.84
CA GLN A 37 16.65 -13.33 -16.91
C GLN A 37 16.21 -12.38 -18.04
N VAL A 38 15.04 -11.80 -17.88
CA VAL A 38 14.68 -10.58 -18.58
C VAL A 38 15.63 -9.52 -18.00
N THR A 39 16.75 -9.29 -18.67
CA THR A 39 17.46 -8.03 -18.54
C THR A 39 16.40 -6.96 -18.79
N PRO A 40 16.05 -6.12 -17.80
CA PRO A 40 15.15 -5.04 -18.07
C PRO A 40 15.81 -4.23 -19.20
N LYS A 41 15.22 -4.25 -20.38
CA LYS A 41 15.52 -3.22 -21.37
C LYS A 41 15.13 -1.93 -20.65
N VAL A 42 16.13 -1.19 -20.18
CA VAL A 42 15.92 0.21 -19.82
C VAL A 42 15.40 0.85 -21.08
N PRO A 43 14.17 1.33 -21.13
CA PRO A 43 13.69 2.03 -22.30
C PRO A 43 14.52 3.30 -22.43
N THR A 44 15.45 3.33 -23.36
CA THR A 44 16.11 4.53 -23.84
C THR A 44 15.21 5.11 -24.92
N GLY A 45 14.13 5.76 -24.53
CA GLY A 45 13.19 6.37 -25.46
C GLY A 45 11.97 6.88 -24.73
N GLU A 46 11.33 7.88 -25.26
CA GLU A 46 10.05 8.39 -24.78
C GLU A 46 9.09 7.24 -24.47
N ASN A 47 8.42 7.32 -23.32
CA ASN A 47 7.49 6.31 -22.87
C ASN A 47 6.35 6.21 -23.90
N ASP A 48 6.40 5.23 -24.78
CA ASP A 48 5.35 4.95 -25.79
C ASP A 48 4.06 4.41 -25.15
N ASN A 49 4.01 4.29 -23.82
CA ASN A 49 2.82 3.87 -23.10
C ASN A 49 1.93 5.07 -22.78
N PRO A 50 0.76 5.21 -23.44
CA PRO A 50 -0.14 6.35 -23.24
C PRO A 50 -0.55 6.54 -21.77
N PHE A 51 -0.74 5.46 -21.04
CA PHE A 51 -1.10 5.51 -19.63
C PHE A 51 -0.03 6.16 -18.76
N LEU A 52 1.25 5.88 -19.00
CA LEU A 52 2.34 6.50 -18.25
C LEU A 52 2.47 7.99 -18.58
N ALA A 53 2.28 8.37 -19.83
CA ALA A 53 2.26 9.77 -20.24
C ALA A 53 1.10 10.55 -19.60
N GLU A 54 -0.09 9.96 -19.55
CA GLU A 54 -1.26 10.53 -18.87
C GLU A 54 -1.02 10.65 -17.34
N LEU A 55 -0.40 9.65 -16.74
CA LEU A 55 -0.04 9.66 -15.31
C LEU A 55 0.93 10.81 -15.01
N GLU A 56 1.98 10.98 -15.80
CA GLU A 56 2.93 12.07 -15.64
C GLU A 56 2.30 13.46 -15.85
N ALA A 57 1.38 13.57 -16.82
CA ALA A 57 0.63 14.81 -17.04
C ALA A 57 -0.24 15.14 -15.80
N ASN A 58 -0.96 14.15 -15.26
CA ASN A 58 -1.76 14.31 -14.07
C ASN A 58 -0.92 14.65 -12.82
N MET A 59 0.27 14.07 -12.68
CA MET A 59 1.19 14.42 -11.59
C MET A 59 1.57 15.92 -11.63
N ARG A 60 1.83 16.45 -12.83
CA ARG A 60 2.13 17.89 -13.00
C ARG A 60 0.90 18.76 -12.72
N GLU A 61 -0.27 18.35 -13.20
CA GLU A 61 -1.52 19.08 -12.97
C GLU A 61 -1.88 19.11 -11.48
N THR A 62 -1.64 18.01 -10.75
CA THR A 62 -1.89 17.90 -9.31
C THR A 62 -1.18 19.01 -8.53
N LEU A 63 0.02 19.44 -8.93
CA LEU A 63 0.75 20.54 -8.29
C LEU A 63 -0.04 21.86 -8.26
N SER A 64 -0.84 22.13 -9.28
CA SER A 64 -1.62 23.37 -9.36
C SER A 64 -2.83 23.38 -8.40
N TRP A 65 -3.31 22.21 -7.99
CA TRP A 65 -4.51 22.05 -7.16
C TRP A 65 -4.25 21.68 -5.71
N ILE A 66 -3.04 21.18 -5.40
CA ILE A 66 -2.75 20.55 -4.10
C ILE A 66 -2.70 21.54 -2.93
N ALA A 67 -2.57 22.85 -3.16
CA ALA A 67 -2.31 23.83 -2.11
C ALA A 67 -3.30 23.75 -0.92
N ASN A 68 -4.59 23.51 -1.19
CA ASN A 68 -5.63 23.39 -0.16
C ASN A 68 -5.54 22.07 0.63
N TYR A 69 -4.85 21.08 0.11
CA TYR A 69 -4.74 19.74 0.68
C TYR A 69 -3.32 19.43 1.16
N SER A 70 -2.36 20.31 0.93
CA SER A 70 -1.00 20.17 1.46
C SER A 70 -1.00 20.34 2.99
N GLY A 71 -0.05 19.67 3.65
CA GLY A 71 0.13 19.72 5.09
C GLY A 71 0.39 18.38 5.73
N ILE A 72 0.38 18.37 7.06
CA ILE A 72 0.58 17.16 7.87
C ILE A 72 -0.79 16.63 8.32
N TYR A 73 -0.97 15.32 8.10
CA TYR A 73 -2.16 14.58 8.48
C TYR A 73 -1.80 13.43 9.41
N ILE A 74 -2.73 13.08 10.29
CA ILE A 74 -2.73 11.80 11.00
C ILE A 74 -3.82 10.93 10.40
N SER A 75 -3.46 9.73 9.95
CA SER A 75 -4.41 8.74 9.47
C SER A 75 -4.83 7.78 10.58
N TYR A 76 -6.06 7.30 10.47
CA TYR A 76 -6.67 6.33 11.37
C TYR A 76 -7.27 5.19 10.56
N SER A 77 -6.88 3.96 10.86
CA SER A 77 -7.40 2.75 10.20
C SER A 77 -7.22 1.52 11.09
N LEU A 78 -7.97 0.44 10.82
CA LEU A 78 -7.80 -0.83 11.53
C LEU A 78 -6.46 -1.49 11.18
N SER A 79 -5.77 -2.05 12.16
CA SER A 79 -4.60 -2.90 11.92
C SER A 79 -4.99 -4.18 11.16
N SER A 80 -4.08 -4.70 10.33
CA SER A 80 -4.29 -5.99 9.66
C SER A 80 -4.10 -7.20 10.58
N THR A 81 -3.38 -7.02 11.69
CA THR A 81 -2.93 -8.12 12.56
C THR A 81 -3.61 -8.13 13.94
N SER A 82 -4.33 -7.08 14.28
CA SER A 82 -4.95 -6.94 15.61
C SER A 82 -6.17 -6.02 15.56
N GLN A 83 -6.98 -6.03 16.61
CA GLN A 83 -8.10 -5.08 16.79
C GLN A 83 -7.63 -3.69 17.28
N ALA A 84 -6.38 -3.34 17.00
CA ALA A 84 -5.82 -2.04 17.33
C ALA A 84 -6.00 -1.05 16.17
N MET A 85 -6.13 0.22 16.51
CA MET A 85 -6.13 1.30 15.54
C MET A 85 -4.69 1.71 15.19
N LYS A 86 -4.39 1.75 13.91
CA LYS A 86 -3.18 2.39 13.37
C LYS A 86 -3.39 3.90 13.37
N VAL A 87 -2.44 4.61 13.95
CA VAL A 87 -2.38 6.09 13.99
C VAL A 87 -1.06 6.47 13.32
N GLU A 88 -1.12 6.91 12.08
CA GLU A 88 0.08 7.07 11.24
C GLU A 88 0.15 8.47 10.62
N PRO A 89 1.28 9.19 10.77
CA PRO A 89 1.46 10.49 10.16
C PRO A 89 1.77 10.40 8.65
N TYR A 90 1.21 11.36 7.92
CA TYR A 90 1.43 11.61 6.49
C TYR A 90 1.77 13.07 6.25
N LEU A 91 2.72 13.32 5.38
CA LEU A 91 2.98 14.63 4.80
C LEU A 91 2.55 14.62 3.34
N ILE A 92 1.75 15.58 2.93
CA ILE A 92 1.39 15.83 1.53
C ILE A 92 1.95 17.21 1.17
N ALA A 93 2.92 17.26 0.25
CA ALA A 93 3.61 18.50 -0.11
C ALA A 93 4.14 18.47 -1.55
N PRO A 94 4.31 19.61 -2.20
CA PRO A 94 5.12 19.68 -3.41
C PRO A 94 6.50 19.09 -3.16
N ALA A 95 6.99 18.25 -4.08
CA ALA A 95 8.32 17.65 -3.96
C ALA A 95 9.40 18.73 -4.03
N GLU A 96 10.45 18.59 -3.22
CA GLU A 96 11.60 19.52 -3.27
C GLU A 96 12.32 19.47 -4.62
N LYS A 97 12.31 18.29 -5.26
CA LYS A 97 12.90 18.05 -6.58
C LYS A 97 11.89 17.29 -7.43
N GLY A 98 11.62 17.82 -8.61
CA GLY A 98 10.67 17.21 -9.56
C GLY A 98 9.32 17.96 -9.59
N ASN A 99 8.52 17.62 -10.58
CA ASN A 99 7.24 18.26 -10.89
C ASN A 99 6.08 17.37 -10.44
N TYR A 100 6.02 17.01 -9.16
CA TYR A 100 4.97 16.17 -8.59
C TYR A 100 4.69 16.54 -7.12
N VAL A 101 3.60 16.05 -6.60
CA VAL A 101 3.27 16.13 -5.18
C VAL A 101 3.80 14.88 -4.49
N GLU A 102 4.74 15.07 -3.57
CA GLU A 102 5.27 13.99 -2.75
C GLU A 102 4.35 13.72 -1.57
N VAL A 103 4.26 12.44 -1.23
CA VAL A 103 3.63 11.97 0.00
C VAL A 103 4.66 11.19 0.80
N ILE A 104 4.83 11.55 2.06
CA ILE A 104 5.71 10.82 3.00
C ILE A 104 4.83 10.22 4.09
N HIS A 105 5.09 8.97 4.42
CA HIS A 105 4.34 8.22 5.42
C HIS A 105 5.29 7.56 6.41
N ASN A 106 5.10 7.80 7.71
CA ASN A 106 5.78 7.09 8.79
C ASN A 106 4.84 6.03 9.37
N ASN A 107 5.13 4.76 9.10
CA ASN A 107 4.28 3.67 9.56
C ASN A 107 4.49 3.32 11.03
N VAL A 108 3.61 2.48 11.58
CA VAL A 108 3.68 2.02 12.99
C VAL A 108 4.91 1.15 13.31
N TYR A 109 5.61 0.67 12.28
CA TYR A 109 6.81 -0.17 12.43
C TYR A 109 8.11 0.64 12.34
N GLY A 110 8.02 1.98 12.30
CA GLY A 110 9.18 2.88 12.25
C GLY A 110 9.82 3.00 10.86
N THR A 111 9.13 2.56 9.80
CA THR A 111 9.59 2.73 8.42
C THR A 111 8.97 3.98 7.81
N THR A 112 9.78 4.73 7.07
CA THR A 112 9.32 5.87 6.26
C THR A 112 9.17 5.44 4.80
N HIS A 113 8.01 5.68 4.23
CA HIS A 113 7.70 5.42 2.82
C HIS A 113 7.52 6.72 2.06
N HIS A 114 7.97 6.74 0.82
CA HIS A 114 7.83 7.86 -0.09
C HIS A 114 6.94 7.45 -1.26
N GLY A 115 6.04 8.34 -1.64
CA GLY A 115 5.10 8.11 -2.71
C GLY A 115 4.72 9.38 -3.44
N ALA A 116 3.71 9.27 -4.29
CA ALA A 116 3.18 10.38 -5.05
C ALA A 116 1.68 10.54 -4.83
N ALA A 117 1.20 11.77 -4.90
CA ALA A 117 -0.21 12.11 -4.92
C ALA A 117 -0.64 12.51 -6.33
N LEU A 118 -1.87 12.11 -6.68
CA LEU A 118 -2.52 12.40 -7.94
C LEU A 118 -3.94 12.89 -7.67
N MET A 119 -4.37 13.95 -8.31
CA MET A 119 -5.74 14.45 -8.20
C MET A 119 -6.55 14.08 -9.44
N ASN A 120 -7.78 13.63 -9.22
CA ASN A 120 -8.77 13.50 -10.28
C ASN A 120 -9.78 14.64 -10.15
N GLY A 121 -9.49 15.73 -10.85
CA GLY A 121 -10.23 16.98 -10.72
C GLY A 121 -10.25 17.47 -9.28
N THR A 122 -11.40 17.96 -8.82
CA THR A 122 -11.61 18.46 -7.44
C THR A 122 -12.23 17.42 -6.51
N ASN A 123 -12.40 16.16 -6.96
CA ASN A 123 -13.25 15.19 -6.26
C ASN A 123 -12.46 14.10 -5.53
N HIS A 124 -11.29 13.73 -6.02
CA HIS A 124 -10.51 12.62 -5.48
C HIS A 124 -9.02 12.95 -5.42
N LEU A 125 -8.38 12.44 -4.37
CA LEU A 125 -6.94 12.44 -4.19
C LEU A 125 -6.49 10.99 -4.04
N TYR A 126 -5.58 10.57 -4.89
CA TYR A 126 -4.95 9.27 -4.84
C TYR A 126 -3.54 9.40 -4.28
N LEU A 127 -3.18 8.53 -3.33
CA LEU A 127 -1.83 8.42 -2.81
C LEU A 127 -1.30 7.04 -3.16
N ALA A 128 -0.15 6.96 -3.79
CA ALA A 128 0.47 5.70 -4.20
C ALA A 128 1.89 5.58 -3.66
N PHE A 129 2.21 4.43 -3.08
CA PHE A 129 3.51 4.14 -2.48
C PHE A 129 4.00 2.77 -2.90
N ASN A 130 5.31 2.56 -2.81
CA ASN A 130 5.91 1.24 -2.78
C ASN A 130 6.43 0.94 -1.38
N GLU A 131 5.89 -0.08 -0.71
CA GLU A 131 6.34 -0.50 0.63
C GLU A 131 7.68 -1.23 0.61
N HIS A 132 8.08 -1.82 -0.51
CA HIS A 132 9.33 -2.55 -0.62
C HIS A 132 10.38 -1.76 -1.40
N LYS A 133 11.65 -2.03 -1.06
CA LYS A 133 12.76 -1.55 -1.87
C LYS A 133 12.85 -2.38 -3.16
N THR A 134 13.19 -1.72 -4.25
CA THR A 134 13.46 -2.41 -5.51
C THR A 134 14.39 -3.62 -5.32
N PRO A 135 14.21 -4.75 -6.05
CA PRO A 135 13.34 -4.89 -7.23
C PRO A 135 11.89 -5.28 -6.93
N GLN A 136 11.51 -5.46 -5.67
CA GLN A 136 10.14 -5.87 -5.30
C GLN A 136 9.20 -4.68 -5.39
N LEU A 137 7.98 -4.93 -5.87
CA LEU A 137 6.92 -3.94 -5.95
C LEU A 137 5.75 -4.38 -5.07
N ALA A 138 5.59 -3.70 -3.94
CA ALA A 138 4.42 -3.85 -3.09
C ALA A 138 3.69 -2.51 -3.04
N LEU A 139 2.85 -2.29 -4.05
CA LEU A 139 2.06 -1.07 -4.14
C LEU A 139 1.01 -1.05 -3.04
N PHE A 140 0.98 0.06 -2.34
CA PHE A 140 -0.19 0.40 -1.59
C PHE A 140 -0.78 1.73 -2.05
N HIS A 141 -2.08 1.78 -2.06
CA HIS A 141 -2.83 2.84 -2.69
C HIS A 141 -3.96 3.30 -1.76
N ILE A 142 -4.11 4.62 -1.64
CA ILE A 142 -5.17 5.24 -0.87
C ILE A 142 -5.99 6.11 -1.82
N SER A 143 -7.30 5.89 -1.85
CA SER A 143 -8.26 6.74 -2.56
C SER A 143 -9.02 7.57 -1.55
N LEU A 144 -8.85 8.89 -1.59
CA LEU A 144 -9.49 9.84 -0.70
C LEU A 144 -10.55 10.65 -1.44
N LYS A 145 -11.74 10.74 -0.86
CA LYS A 145 -12.78 11.66 -1.32
C LYS A 145 -12.46 13.07 -0.84
N LEU A 146 -12.40 13.99 -1.77
CA LEU A 146 -12.25 15.41 -1.46
C LEU A 146 -13.64 16.03 -1.20
N PRO A 147 -13.81 16.79 -0.14
CA PRO A 147 -15.05 17.55 0.10
C PRO A 147 -15.13 18.76 -0.83
N MET A 148 -16.36 19.26 -1.02
CA MET A 148 -16.63 20.41 -1.89
C MET A 148 -16.31 21.77 -1.26
N TYR A 149 -15.51 21.80 -0.19
CA TYR A 149 -15.10 23.04 0.50
C TYR A 149 -13.57 23.07 0.70
N ASP A 150 -13.03 24.27 0.71
CA ASP A 150 -11.60 24.50 0.86
C ASP A 150 -11.10 24.12 2.25
N ARG A 151 -9.83 23.63 2.30
CA ARG A 151 -9.10 23.29 3.53
C ARG A 151 -9.88 22.37 4.47
N PRO A 152 -10.23 21.16 4.02
CA PRO A 152 -10.98 20.22 4.83
C PRO A 152 -10.16 19.81 6.06
N PRO A 153 -10.80 19.73 7.26
CA PRO A 153 -10.15 19.26 8.47
C PRO A 153 -9.90 17.76 8.44
N PHE A 154 -10.58 17.01 7.56
CA PHE A 154 -10.40 15.57 7.39
C PHE A 154 -10.75 15.12 5.97
N LEU A 155 -10.12 14.02 5.55
CA LEU A 155 -10.40 13.32 4.30
C LEU A 155 -10.77 11.87 4.63
N ARG A 156 -11.68 11.29 3.85
CA ARG A 156 -12.18 9.92 4.04
C ARG A 156 -11.90 9.10 2.80
N GLY A 157 -11.57 7.84 2.99
CA GLY A 157 -11.28 6.99 1.86
C GLY A 157 -11.12 5.51 2.14
N VAL A 158 -10.56 4.85 1.17
CA VAL A 158 -10.23 3.44 1.19
C VAL A 158 -8.73 3.28 0.92
N TYR A 159 -8.12 2.41 1.68
CA TYR A 159 -6.73 2.04 1.59
C TYR A 159 -6.61 0.59 1.16
N THR A 160 -5.89 0.32 0.09
CA THR A 160 -5.61 -1.03 -0.43
C THR A 160 -4.13 -1.33 -0.31
N CYS A 161 -3.81 -2.50 0.24
CA CYS A 161 -2.44 -2.98 0.43
C CYS A 161 -2.41 -4.50 0.58
N PHE A 162 -1.29 -5.02 1.03
CA PHE A 162 -1.16 -6.39 1.49
C PHE A 162 -1.12 -6.45 3.01
N ASP A 163 -1.62 -7.54 3.59
CA ASP A 163 -1.36 -7.85 4.99
C ASP A 163 0.04 -8.46 5.17
N TYR A 164 0.39 -8.84 6.41
CA TYR A 164 1.69 -9.43 6.73
C TYR A 164 1.98 -10.73 5.95
N ASN A 165 0.95 -11.43 5.50
CA ASN A 165 1.05 -12.68 4.73
C ASN A 165 0.88 -12.47 3.22
N TYR A 166 1.01 -11.22 2.76
CA TYR A 166 0.85 -10.83 1.36
C TYR A 166 -0.55 -11.04 0.77
N ASN A 167 -1.58 -11.19 1.61
CA ASN A 167 -2.96 -11.23 1.15
C ASN A 167 -3.43 -9.81 0.82
N PRO A 168 -4.04 -9.58 -0.36
CA PRO A 168 -4.65 -8.30 -0.68
C PRO A 168 -5.77 -7.97 0.32
N ILE A 169 -5.74 -6.75 0.83
CA ILE A 169 -6.76 -6.24 1.74
C ILE A 169 -7.18 -4.82 1.33
N ALA A 170 -8.42 -4.47 1.65
CA ALA A 170 -8.91 -3.10 1.57
C ALA A 170 -9.50 -2.71 2.92
N ARG A 171 -9.30 -1.46 3.34
CA ARG A 171 -9.84 -0.95 4.61
C ARG A 171 -10.26 0.49 4.50
N ARG A 172 -11.21 0.88 5.35
CA ARG A 172 -11.59 2.28 5.53
C ARG A 172 -10.46 3.05 6.22
N ILE A 173 -10.23 4.27 5.78
CA ILE A 173 -9.21 5.17 6.35
C ILE A 173 -9.77 6.58 6.50
N LEU A 174 -9.34 7.24 7.56
CA LEU A 174 -9.63 8.63 7.85
C LEU A 174 -8.30 9.40 7.98
N PHE A 175 -8.17 10.52 7.28
CA PHE A 175 -7.07 11.46 7.42
C PHE A 175 -7.58 12.70 8.14
N VAL A 176 -6.92 13.09 9.23
CA VAL A 176 -7.22 14.33 9.98
C VAL A 176 -6.04 15.28 9.83
N LYS A 177 -6.29 16.46 9.30
CA LYS A 177 -5.26 17.50 9.15
C LYS A 177 -4.88 18.04 10.51
N VAL A 178 -3.60 17.99 10.84
CA VAL A 178 -3.07 18.46 12.14
C VAL A 178 -2.18 19.67 12.01
N SER A 179 -1.65 19.94 10.80
CA SER A 179 -0.83 21.14 10.52
C SER A 179 -0.95 21.52 9.05
N GLU A 180 -0.93 22.82 8.76
CA GLU A 180 -0.78 23.36 7.41
C GLU A 180 0.69 23.38 6.96
N SER A 181 1.60 23.07 7.86
CA SER A 181 3.04 23.03 7.58
C SER A 181 3.36 21.92 6.58
N VAL A 182 4.22 22.25 5.64
CA VAL A 182 4.83 21.30 4.70
C VAL A 182 6.29 21.00 5.04
N ALA A 183 6.74 21.43 6.24
CA ALA A 183 8.11 21.26 6.68
C ALA A 183 8.40 19.78 7.05
N ARG A 184 9.36 19.18 6.36
CA ARG A 184 9.77 17.80 6.61
C ARG A 184 10.30 17.56 8.01
N ASP A 185 11.08 18.53 8.55
CA ASP A 185 11.64 18.43 9.89
C ASP A 185 10.57 18.37 10.99
N GLU A 186 9.43 19.03 10.78
CA GLU A 186 8.28 18.94 11.67
C GLU A 186 7.63 17.56 11.55
N PHE A 187 7.41 17.11 10.33
CA PHE A 187 6.83 15.79 10.05
C PHE A 187 7.68 14.62 10.59
N MET A 188 9.00 14.67 10.42
CA MET A 188 9.91 13.58 10.83
C MET A 188 9.95 13.36 12.35
N LYS A 189 9.45 14.28 13.15
CA LYS A 189 9.29 14.11 14.61
C LYS A 189 8.09 13.25 14.96
N LEU A 190 7.14 13.07 14.04
CA LEU A 190 5.93 12.30 14.25
C LEU A 190 6.18 10.82 13.95
N LYS A 191 5.64 9.95 14.80
CA LYS A 191 5.80 8.50 14.67
C LYS A 191 4.44 7.82 14.59
N GLY A 192 4.37 6.77 13.80
CA GLY A 192 3.23 5.87 13.79
C GLY A 192 3.09 5.12 15.12
N GLN A 193 1.86 4.84 15.52
CA GLN A 193 1.52 4.15 16.75
C GLN A 193 0.37 3.16 16.52
N LEU A 194 0.40 2.04 17.26
CA LEU A 194 -0.76 1.16 17.42
C LEU A 194 -1.40 1.49 18.78
N LYS A 195 -2.70 1.75 18.77
CA LYS A 195 -3.48 2.03 19.98
C LYS A 195 -4.63 1.03 20.12
N THR A 196 -4.72 0.39 21.26
CA THR A 196 -5.90 -0.38 21.66
C THR A 196 -7.02 0.57 22.11
N TYR A 197 -8.27 0.08 22.12
CA TYR A 197 -9.43 0.93 22.39
C TYR A 197 -9.36 1.69 23.74
N ASP A 198 -8.78 1.08 24.75
CA ASP A 198 -8.57 1.65 26.09
C ASP A 198 -7.54 2.79 26.14
N GLN A 199 -6.66 2.87 25.15
CA GLN A 199 -5.63 3.91 25.02
C GLN A 199 -6.11 5.15 24.23
N LEU A 200 -7.35 5.10 23.70
CA LEU A 200 -7.90 6.16 22.87
C LEU A 200 -8.56 7.26 23.73
N ASP A 201 -8.31 8.51 23.33
CA ASP A 201 -9.09 9.63 23.85
C ASP A 201 -10.51 9.65 23.24
N GLU A 202 -11.38 10.54 23.73
CA GLU A 202 -12.78 10.62 23.27
C GLU A 202 -12.93 10.99 21.78
N LYS A 203 -11.98 11.72 21.22
CA LYS A 203 -11.93 12.06 19.80
C LYS A 203 -11.49 10.86 18.97
N GLU A 204 -10.45 10.18 19.41
CA GLU A 204 -9.93 8.98 18.76
C GLU A 204 -10.92 7.82 18.82
N LYS A 205 -11.71 7.68 19.88
CA LYS A 205 -12.81 6.69 19.98
C LYS A 205 -13.85 6.87 18.87
N ARG A 206 -14.16 8.11 18.49
CA ARG A 206 -15.06 8.38 17.34
C ARG A 206 -14.42 7.96 16.03
N TYR A 207 -13.11 8.16 15.87
CA TYR A 207 -12.37 7.70 14.68
C TYR A 207 -12.31 6.18 14.63
N TYR A 208 -12.10 5.53 15.77
CA TYR A 208 -12.14 4.07 15.90
C TYR A 208 -13.51 3.51 15.48
N GLN A 209 -14.58 4.10 15.96
CA GLN A 209 -15.95 3.70 15.57
C GLN A 209 -16.20 3.82 14.08
N TYR A 210 -15.52 4.73 13.40
CA TYR A 210 -15.67 4.95 11.96
C TYR A 210 -14.75 4.08 11.10
N THR A 211 -13.59 3.64 11.61
CA THR A 211 -12.55 3.00 10.78
C THR A 211 -12.13 1.61 11.25
N CYS A 212 -12.61 1.14 12.41
CA CYS A 212 -12.08 -0.06 13.04
C CYS A 212 -13.17 -1.10 13.40
N GLN A 213 -14.30 -1.07 12.70
CA GLN A 213 -15.32 -2.10 12.82
C GLN A 213 -14.95 -3.31 11.94
N PRO A 214 -15.52 -4.50 12.20
CA PRO A 214 -15.26 -5.70 11.37
C PRO A 214 -15.52 -5.48 9.87
N GLU A 215 -16.53 -4.69 9.52
CA GLU A 215 -16.88 -4.33 8.13
C GLU A 215 -15.96 -3.29 7.49
N ASP A 216 -15.06 -2.69 8.26
CA ASP A 216 -14.13 -1.67 7.76
C ASP A 216 -12.89 -2.27 7.11
N ILE A 217 -12.77 -3.58 7.08
CA ILE A 217 -11.70 -4.31 6.41
C ILE A 217 -12.27 -5.45 5.56
N ILE A 218 -11.87 -5.48 4.30
CA ILE A 218 -12.16 -6.57 3.36
C ILE A 218 -10.88 -7.40 3.21
N ARG A 219 -11.00 -8.70 3.38
CA ARG A 219 -9.92 -9.68 3.24
C ARG A 219 -10.35 -10.77 2.28
N ILE A 220 -9.40 -11.31 1.51
CA ILE A 220 -9.66 -12.47 0.66
C ILE A 220 -9.59 -13.79 1.44
N CYS A 221 -8.87 -13.80 2.59
CA CYS A 221 -8.74 -14.94 3.50
C CYS A 221 -9.15 -14.51 4.90
N ASN A 222 -9.90 -15.36 5.61
CA ASN A 222 -10.39 -15.07 6.96
C ASN A 222 -9.28 -15.15 8.02
N ILE A 223 -8.23 -15.91 7.77
CA ILE A 223 -7.10 -16.09 8.69
C ILE A 223 -5.86 -15.48 8.06
N PRO A 224 -5.07 -14.71 8.82
CA PRO A 224 -3.76 -14.23 8.37
C PRO A 224 -2.80 -15.42 8.29
N SER A 225 -2.89 -16.20 7.22
CA SER A 225 -2.02 -17.32 6.93
C SER A 225 -1.52 -17.22 5.50
N PRO A 226 -0.24 -17.53 5.21
CA PRO A 226 0.27 -17.66 3.85
C PRO A 226 -0.33 -18.87 3.12
N THR A 227 -1.00 -19.77 3.84
CA THR A 227 -1.70 -20.92 3.29
C THR A 227 -3.19 -20.70 3.38
N MET A 228 -3.91 -21.00 2.30
CA MET A 228 -5.37 -21.02 2.29
C MET A 228 -5.91 -22.00 3.33
N THR A 229 -6.96 -21.61 4.02
CA THR A 229 -7.68 -22.51 4.93
C THR A 229 -8.62 -23.44 4.14
N GLU A 230 -9.16 -24.45 4.81
CA GLU A 230 -10.21 -25.31 4.19
C GLU A 230 -11.43 -24.49 3.77
N GLU A 231 -11.80 -23.46 4.56
CA GLU A 231 -12.91 -22.56 4.22
C GLU A 231 -12.62 -21.72 2.98
N ASP A 232 -11.41 -21.25 2.80
CA ASP A 232 -10.98 -20.51 1.61
C ASP A 232 -11.00 -21.43 0.38
N LEU A 233 -10.52 -22.68 0.52
CA LEU A 233 -10.56 -23.70 -0.55
C LEU A 233 -11.99 -24.07 -0.91
N ASP A 234 -12.89 -24.17 0.06
CA ASP A 234 -14.30 -24.46 -0.19
C ASP A 234 -15.01 -23.28 -0.87
N MET A 235 -14.62 -22.07 -0.56
CA MET A 235 -15.09 -20.89 -1.28
C MET A 235 -14.64 -20.93 -2.75
N GLU A 236 -13.37 -21.22 -3.03
CA GLU A 236 -12.88 -21.36 -4.41
C GLU A 236 -13.60 -22.47 -5.17
N LYS A 237 -13.80 -23.64 -4.55
CA LYS A 237 -14.57 -24.73 -5.16
C LYS A 237 -15.99 -24.30 -5.53
N LYS A 238 -16.66 -23.54 -4.64
CA LYS A 238 -18.00 -23.01 -4.91
C LYS A 238 -17.99 -22.07 -6.12
N LEU A 239 -17.01 -21.16 -6.20
CA LEU A 239 -16.87 -20.23 -7.33
C LEU A 239 -16.62 -20.99 -8.65
N LEU A 240 -15.78 -22.01 -8.64
CA LEU A 240 -15.48 -22.84 -9.81
C LEU A 240 -16.70 -23.69 -10.25
N THR A 241 -17.58 -24.07 -9.32
CA THR A 241 -18.77 -24.89 -9.63
C THR A 241 -19.89 -24.07 -10.27
N ILE A 242 -19.97 -22.77 -10.02
CA ILE A 242 -20.97 -21.85 -10.61
C ILE A 242 -20.67 -21.57 -12.10
N SER A 243 -19.47 -21.89 -12.56
CA SER A 243 -19.00 -21.60 -13.93
C SER A 243 -19.31 -22.73 -14.93
N LYS A 244 -20.09 -23.74 -14.58
CA LYS A 244 -20.59 -24.82 -15.43
C LYS A 244 -22.09 -24.70 -15.61
#